data_49f12cb6c28948255af8e13705dd3fc9
#
_entry.id   49f12cb6c28948255af8e13705dd3fc9
#
_cell.length_a   1.000
_cell.length_b   1.000
_cell.length_c   1.000
_cell.angle_alpha   90.00
_cell.angle_beta   90.00
_cell.angle_gamma   90.00
#
_symmetry.space_group_name_H-M   'P 1'
#
loop_
_entity.id
_entity.type
_entity.pdbx_description
1 polymer ?
#
loop_
_entity_poly.entity_id
_entity_poly.type
_entity_poly.pdbx_seq_one_letter_code
_entity_poly.pdbx_strand_id
1 'polypeptide(L)'
;MTSTSPVAPLFTHRPVDPVGDLDLLHGWVTHERARFWGMTDHTRDEVGEVYAYLDSLGTHHAYLVHEHRAGTVPVAIFQTYEPEHDPVGEAYDVQPGDLGVHLFVGPGERRPGFTGSLAAYLLGVVLADPSVLRVVVEPDVLNERSRARMLRHGFEEGPVVDLGHKRAQLAFLTRDQAVNGFPVAAS
;
A
#
# COMPACT_ATOMS: atom_id res chain seq x y z
N MET A 1 -13.39 -26.57 -30.21
CA MET A 1 -12.32 -26.03 -29.32
C MET A 1 -12.69 -24.61 -28.95
N THR A 2 -13.37 -24.43 -27.82
CA THR A 2 -13.77 -23.12 -27.32
C THR A 2 -12.54 -22.48 -26.67
N SER A 3 -11.94 -21.51 -27.36
CA SER A 3 -10.87 -20.67 -26.82
C SER A 3 -11.48 -19.80 -25.73
N THR A 4 -11.27 -20.15 -24.47
CA THR A 4 -11.60 -19.29 -23.33
C THR A 4 -10.53 -18.16 -23.31
N SER A 5 -10.87 -16.99 -23.79
CA SER A 5 -10.01 -15.81 -23.61
C SER A 5 -9.79 -15.60 -22.11
N PRO A 6 -8.56 -15.40 -21.64
CA PRO A 6 -8.30 -15.13 -20.23
C PRO A 6 -9.08 -13.88 -19.81
N VAL A 7 -9.82 -13.99 -18.72
CA VAL A 7 -10.51 -12.84 -18.11
C VAL A 7 -9.43 -11.85 -17.68
N ALA A 8 -9.48 -10.62 -18.19
CA ALA A 8 -8.53 -9.59 -17.81
C ALA A 8 -8.56 -9.37 -16.28
N PRO A 9 -7.40 -9.21 -15.64
CA PRO A 9 -7.34 -9.03 -14.20
C PRO A 9 -8.10 -7.75 -13.79
N LEU A 10 -8.79 -7.81 -12.66
CA LEU A 10 -9.54 -6.64 -12.16
C LEU A 10 -8.64 -5.45 -11.82
N PHE A 11 -7.45 -5.74 -11.32
CA PHE A 11 -6.43 -4.74 -10.98
C PHE A 11 -5.11 -5.06 -11.66
N THR A 12 -4.37 -4.01 -11.99
CA THR A 12 -2.94 -4.07 -12.33
C THR A 12 -2.19 -2.99 -11.57
N HIS A 13 -0.88 -3.11 -11.49
CA HIS A 13 -0.02 -2.07 -10.95
C HIS A 13 1.18 -1.85 -11.87
N ARG A 14 1.75 -0.66 -11.80
CA ARG A 14 3.02 -0.32 -12.41
C ARG A 14 3.81 0.60 -11.50
N PRO A 15 5.12 0.68 -11.63
CA PRO A 15 5.89 1.72 -10.94
C PRO A 15 5.30 3.10 -11.20
N VAL A 16 5.38 3.96 -10.20
CA VAL A 16 5.10 5.39 -10.36
C VAL A 16 6.16 5.99 -11.26
N ASP A 17 5.75 6.82 -12.21
CA ASP A 17 6.64 7.72 -12.94
C ASP A 17 6.64 9.09 -12.23
N PRO A 18 7.71 9.48 -11.53
CA PRO A 18 7.74 10.72 -10.74
C PRO A 18 7.47 11.99 -11.56
N VAL A 19 7.70 11.92 -12.88
CA VAL A 19 7.45 13.05 -13.82
C VAL A 19 6.09 12.91 -14.48
N GLY A 20 5.82 11.75 -15.07
CA GLY A 20 4.60 11.53 -15.85
C GLY A 20 3.32 11.45 -14.98
N ASP A 21 3.42 10.99 -13.74
CA ASP A 21 2.28 10.87 -12.83
C ASP A 21 2.14 12.06 -11.86
N LEU A 22 3.03 13.06 -11.92
CA LEU A 22 3.16 14.10 -10.91
C LEU A 22 1.85 14.86 -10.65
N ASP A 23 1.10 15.22 -11.67
CA ASP A 23 -0.16 15.97 -11.51
C ASP A 23 -1.22 15.12 -10.78
N LEU A 24 -1.28 13.83 -11.07
CA LEU A 24 -2.17 12.88 -10.39
C LEU A 24 -1.74 12.67 -8.94
N LEU A 25 -0.45 12.45 -8.71
CA LEU A 25 0.11 12.26 -7.38
C LEU A 25 -0.17 13.48 -6.51
N HIS A 26 0.20 14.68 -6.98
CA HIS A 26 -0.03 15.94 -6.26
C HIS A 26 -1.51 16.11 -5.94
N GLY A 27 -2.41 16.00 -6.93
CA GLY A 27 -3.85 16.14 -6.70
C GLY A 27 -4.42 15.12 -5.72
N TRP A 28 -3.78 13.97 -5.54
CA TRP A 28 -4.23 12.95 -4.61
C TRP A 28 -3.67 13.11 -3.20
N VAL A 29 -2.35 13.34 -3.07
CA VAL A 29 -1.67 13.37 -1.76
C VAL A 29 -1.90 14.68 -1.01
N THR A 30 -2.26 15.76 -1.72
CA THR A 30 -2.65 17.05 -1.11
C THR A 30 -4.16 17.16 -0.84
N HIS A 31 -4.96 16.20 -1.27
CA HIS A 31 -6.38 16.18 -0.96
C HIS A 31 -6.61 15.94 0.53
N GLU A 32 -7.62 16.59 1.14
CA GLU A 32 -7.98 16.44 2.58
C GLU A 32 -8.08 14.96 3.02
N ARG A 33 -8.54 14.09 2.14
CA ARG A 33 -8.60 12.64 2.36
C ARG A 33 -7.24 12.03 2.69
N ALA A 34 -6.16 12.62 2.21
CA ALA A 34 -4.78 12.17 2.39
C ALA A 34 -4.13 12.72 3.66
N ARG A 35 -4.86 13.31 4.60
CA ARG A 35 -4.30 13.94 5.81
C ARG A 35 -3.35 13.05 6.60
N PHE A 36 -3.51 11.74 6.55
CA PHE A 36 -2.60 10.76 7.20
C PHE A 36 -1.49 10.28 6.26
N TRP A 37 -1.42 10.80 5.03
CA TRP A 37 -0.33 10.52 4.10
C TRP A 37 0.86 11.48 4.31
N GLY A 38 0.61 12.61 4.95
CA GLY A 38 1.64 13.54 5.39
C GLY A 38 2.07 14.59 4.36
N MET A 39 1.33 14.74 3.24
CA MET A 39 1.71 15.67 2.16
C MET A 39 0.62 16.70 1.82
N THR A 40 -0.36 16.95 2.71
CA THR A 40 -1.51 17.83 2.39
C THR A 40 -1.11 19.26 2.07
N ASP A 41 -0.01 19.74 2.61
CA ASP A 41 0.48 21.12 2.42
C ASP A 41 1.66 21.22 1.44
N HIS A 42 2.03 20.11 0.79
CA HIS A 42 3.15 20.09 -0.14
C HIS A 42 2.77 20.75 -1.46
N THR A 43 3.69 21.53 -1.99
CA THR A 43 3.65 22.02 -3.37
C THR A 43 3.82 20.86 -4.37
N ARG A 44 3.49 21.12 -5.62
CA ARG A 44 3.70 20.14 -6.71
C ARG A 44 5.16 19.70 -6.82
N ASP A 45 6.09 20.66 -6.70
CA ASP A 45 7.52 20.40 -6.82
C ASP A 45 8.02 19.55 -5.63
N GLU A 46 7.60 19.85 -4.41
CA GLU A 46 7.92 19.03 -3.22
C GLU A 46 7.39 17.60 -3.32
N VAL A 47 6.18 17.39 -3.84
CA VAL A 47 5.67 16.05 -4.12
C VAL A 47 6.55 15.35 -5.17
N GLY A 48 6.97 16.07 -6.22
CA GLY A 48 7.88 15.55 -7.23
C GLY A 48 9.22 15.11 -6.65
N GLU A 49 9.81 15.92 -5.76
CA GLU A 49 11.06 15.61 -5.06
C GLU A 49 10.93 14.34 -4.19
N VAL A 50 9.81 14.20 -3.45
CA VAL A 50 9.55 13.01 -2.63
C VAL A 50 9.50 11.75 -3.49
N TYR A 51 8.72 11.74 -4.57
CA TYR A 51 8.61 10.54 -5.41
C TYR A 51 9.86 10.26 -6.22
N ALA A 52 10.61 11.29 -6.66
CA ALA A 52 11.91 11.11 -7.30
C ALA A 52 12.94 10.54 -6.30
N TYR A 53 12.90 10.97 -5.06
CA TYR A 53 13.74 10.39 -4.02
C TYR A 53 13.40 8.93 -3.76
N LEU A 54 12.11 8.58 -3.59
CA LEU A 54 11.68 7.19 -3.44
C LEU A 54 12.12 6.32 -4.62
N ASP A 55 11.98 6.80 -5.85
CA ASP A 55 12.40 6.09 -7.07
C ASP A 55 13.93 5.85 -7.12
N SER A 56 14.72 6.71 -6.47
CA SER A 56 16.16 6.56 -6.38
C SER A 56 16.62 5.50 -5.35
N LEU A 57 15.74 5.06 -4.47
CA LEU A 57 16.04 4.08 -3.43
C LEU A 57 15.84 2.65 -3.96
N GLY A 58 16.82 1.77 -3.71
CA GLY A 58 16.67 0.34 -4.03
C GLY A 58 15.79 -0.43 -3.05
N THR A 59 15.41 0.18 -1.94
CA THR A 59 14.71 -0.43 -0.80
C THR A 59 13.26 0.04 -0.64
N HIS A 60 12.86 1.05 -1.42
CA HIS A 60 11.52 1.65 -1.40
C HIS A 60 10.95 1.68 -2.82
N HIS A 61 9.70 1.27 -2.97
CA HIS A 61 9.04 1.25 -4.27
C HIS A 61 7.64 1.84 -4.18
N ALA A 62 7.29 2.69 -5.13
CA ALA A 62 5.95 3.25 -5.27
C ALA A 62 5.28 2.73 -6.54
N TYR A 63 4.02 2.32 -6.43
CA TYR A 63 3.23 1.80 -7.54
C TYR A 63 1.92 2.55 -7.67
N LEU A 64 1.50 2.79 -8.91
CA LEU A 64 0.16 3.24 -9.24
C LEU A 64 -0.69 2.01 -9.60
N VAL A 65 -1.78 1.81 -8.86
CA VAL A 65 -2.71 0.70 -9.06
C VAL A 65 -3.88 1.15 -9.93
N HIS A 66 -4.21 0.35 -10.94
CA HIS A 66 -5.31 0.60 -11.87
C HIS A 66 -6.42 -0.45 -11.72
N GLU A 67 -7.68 -0.01 -11.85
CA GLU A 67 -8.84 -0.89 -11.98
C GLU A 67 -9.29 -0.96 -13.44
N HIS A 68 -9.68 -2.17 -13.92
CA HIS A 68 -10.05 -2.46 -15.31
C HIS A 68 -11.53 -2.84 -15.47
N ARG A 69 -12.43 -2.14 -14.81
CA ARG A 69 -13.86 -2.50 -14.86
C ARG A 69 -14.61 -1.79 -15.99
N ALA A 70 -14.40 -0.50 -16.15
CA ALA A 70 -15.04 0.36 -17.14
C ALA A 70 -13.98 1.25 -17.82
N GLY A 71 -12.97 0.62 -18.37
CA GLY A 71 -11.72 1.27 -18.81
C GLY A 71 -10.62 1.08 -17.75
N THR A 72 -9.44 1.62 -18.05
CA THR A 72 -8.29 1.58 -17.14
C THR A 72 -8.22 2.89 -16.37
N VAL A 73 -8.46 2.84 -15.06
CA VAL A 73 -8.44 4.03 -14.21
C VAL A 73 -7.51 3.83 -13.03
N PRO A 74 -6.68 4.83 -12.67
CA PRO A 74 -5.87 4.78 -11.46
C PRO A 74 -6.78 4.85 -10.22
N VAL A 75 -6.52 4.02 -9.23
CA VAL A 75 -7.39 3.88 -8.04
C VAL A 75 -6.66 3.96 -6.71
N ALA A 76 -5.35 3.69 -6.69
CA ALA A 76 -4.57 3.73 -5.46
C ALA A 76 -3.09 3.98 -5.74
N ILE A 77 -2.41 4.52 -4.73
CA ILE A 77 -0.95 4.48 -4.58
C ILE A 77 -0.64 3.38 -3.58
N PHE A 78 0.25 2.49 -3.96
CA PHE A 78 0.76 1.42 -3.11
C PHE A 78 2.27 1.56 -3.01
N GLN A 79 2.80 1.48 -1.79
CA GLN A 79 4.24 1.54 -1.57
C GLN A 79 4.67 0.30 -0.80
N THR A 80 5.87 -0.18 -1.11
CA THR A 80 6.58 -1.21 -0.34
C THR A 80 7.93 -0.67 0.08
N TYR A 81 8.42 -1.09 1.23
CA TYR A 81 9.73 -0.71 1.72
C TYR A 81 10.32 -1.79 2.62
N GLU A 82 11.64 -1.83 2.68
CA GLU A 82 12.40 -2.67 3.62
C GLU A 82 12.50 -1.92 4.96
N PRO A 83 11.89 -2.43 6.06
CA PRO A 83 11.87 -1.72 7.34
C PRO A 83 13.25 -1.41 7.91
N GLU A 84 14.26 -2.23 7.61
CA GLU A 84 15.66 -1.99 8.04
C GLU A 84 16.24 -0.67 7.47
N HIS A 85 15.65 -0.16 6.39
CA HIS A 85 16.08 1.05 5.69
C HIS A 85 15.06 2.20 5.81
N ASP A 86 14.14 2.11 6.78
CA ASP A 86 13.10 3.09 7.06
C ASP A 86 13.12 3.43 8.56
N PRO A 87 12.79 4.66 8.97
CA PRO A 87 12.72 5.05 10.39
C PRO A 87 11.87 4.12 11.26
N VAL A 88 10.88 3.44 10.69
CA VAL A 88 10.06 2.49 11.44
C VAL A 88 10.87 1.31 11.96
N GLY A 89 11.94 0.93 11.27
CA GLY A 89 12.82 -0.16 11.70
C GLY A 89 13.57 0.10 13.01
N GLU A 90 13.76 1.36 13.38
CA GLU A 90 14.35 1.74 14.67
C GLU A 90 13.36 1.58 15.83
N ALA A 91 12.06 1.47 15.52
CA ALA A 91 10.99 1.49 16.52
C ALA A 91 10.50 0.09 16.93
N TYR A 92 10.96 -0.99 16.29
CA TYR A 92 10.62 -2.36 16.64
C TYR A 92 11.71 -3.35 16.23
N ASP A 93 11.61 -4.60 16.70
CA ASP A 93 12.54 -5.68 16.35
C ASP A 93 12.20 -6.23 14.95
N VAL A 94 12.89 -5.71 13.93
CA VAL A 94 12.71 -6.12 12.53
C VAL A 94 13.13 -7.58 12.36
N GLN A 95 12.27 -8.36 11.75
CA GLN A 95 12.52 -9.77 11.50
C GLN A 95 12.90 -10.02 10.04
N PRO A 96 13.73 -11.02 9.75
CA PRO A 96 13.99 -11.43 8.37
C PRO A 96 12.69 -11.71 7.62
N GLY A 97 12.54 -11.11 6.43
CA GLY A 97 11.34 -11.26 5.61
C GLY A 97 10.20 -10.31 5.97
N ASP A 98 10.45 -9.27 6.80
CA ASP A 98 9.53 -8.16 6.99
C ASP A 98 9.51 -7.29 5.73
N LEU A 99 8.30 -6.94 5.28
CA LEU A 99 8.08 -5.96 4.23
C LEU A 99 7.05 -4.93 4.70
N GLY A 100 7.45 -3.66 4.77
CA GLY A 100 6.57 -2.57 5.08
C GLY A 100 5.70 -2.20 3.89
N VAL A 101 4.43 -1.83 4.12
CA VAL A 101 3.53 -1.39 3.05
C VAL A 101 2.70 -0.19 3.44
N HIS A 102 2.52 0.74 2.49
CA HIS A 102 1.57 1.84 2.58
C HIS A 102 0.52 1.73 1.47
N LEU A 103 -0.72 2.04 1.78
CA LEU A 103 -1.81 2.07 0.82
C LEU A 103 -2.63 3.35 0.96
N PHE A 104 -2.65 4.15 -0.10
CA PHE A 104 -3.56 5.26 -0.27
C PHE A 104 -4.57 4.94 -1.36
N VAL A 105 -5.86 4.92 -1.00
CA VAL A 105 -6.95 4.79 -1.99
C VAL A 105 -7.33 6.18 -2.47
N GLY A 106 -7.11 6.43 -3.75
CA GLY A 106 -7.38 7.72 -4.40
C GLY A 106 -8.85 8.17 -4.26
N PRO A 107 -9.14 9.44 -4.53
CA PRO A 107 -10.49 9.98 -4.50
C PRO A 107 -11.42 9.30 -5.53
N GLY A 108 -12.73 9.47 -5.36
CA GLY A 108 -13.75 8.91 -6.22
C GLY A 108 -14.66 7.91 -5.51
N GLU A 109 -15.80 7.64 -6.12
CA GLU A 109 -16.76 6.67 -5.60
C GLU A 109 -16.20 5.24 -5.74
N ARG A 110 -16.49 4.42 -4.75
CA ARG A 110 -16.08 3.02 -4.71
C ARG A 110 -17.27 2.13 -4.42
N ARG A 111 -17.40 1.05 -5.18
CA ARG A 111 -18.42 0.03 -4.97
C ARG A 111 -18.23 -0.72 -3.65
N PRO A 112 -19.28 -1.33 -3.10
CA PRO A 112 -19.14 -2.26 -2.00
C PRO A 112 -18.13 -3.37 -2.33
N GLY A 113 -17.29 -3.74 -1.37
CA GLY A 113 -16.25 -4.77 -1.54
C GLY A 113 -14.97 -4.34 -2.27
N PHE A 114 -14.92 -3.11 -2.85
CA PHE A 114 -13.75 -2.61 -3.57
C PHE A 114 -12.46 -2.75 -2.75
N THR A 115 -12.45 -2.25 -1.52
CA THR A 115 -11.24 -2.24 -0.69
C THR A 115 -10.77 -3.65 -0.33
N GLY A 116 -11.71 -4.59 -0.10
CA GLY A 116 -11.37 -5.99 0.14
C GLY A 116 -10.74 -6.64 -1.08
N SER A 117 -11.31 -6.43 -2.27
CA SER A 117 -10.74 -6.94 -3.53
C SER A 117 -9.37 -6.35 -3.82
N LEU A 118 -9.18 -5.03 -3.56
CA LEU A 118 -7.89 -4.37 -3.72
C LEU A 118 -6.85 -4.93 -2.74
N ALA A 119 -7.20 -5.09 -1.46
CA ALA A 119 -6.28 -5.63 -0.46
C ALA A 119 -5.87 -7.08 -0.79
N ALA A 120 -6.81 -7.92 -1.21
CA ALA A 120 -6.49 -9.28 -1.65
C ALA A 120 -5.53 -9.31 -2.85
N TYR A 121 -5.76 -8.43 -3.83
CA TYR A 121 -4.85 -8.27 -4.97
C TYR A 121 -3.45 -7.87 -4.52
N LEU A 122 -3.32 -6.82 -3.69
CA LEU A 122 -2.03 -6.31 -3.23
C LEU A 122 -1.28 -7.31 -2.34
N LEU A 123 -1.99 -8.02 -1.48
CA LEU A 123 -1.39 -9.12 -0.71
C LEU A 123 -0.88 -10.23 -1.63
N GLY A 124 -1.62 -10.57 -2.69
CA GLY A 124 -1.14 -11.50 -3.71
C GLY A 124 0.14 -11.04 -4.40
N VAL A 125 0.24 -9.74 -4.72
CA VAL A 125 1.46 -9.12 -5.31
C VAL A 125 2.64 -9.24 -4.34
N VAL A 126 2.45 -8.84 -3.09
CA VAL A 126 3.51 -8.87 -2.07
C VAL A 126 3.96 -10.30 -1.78
N LEU A 127 3.02 -11.22 -1.62
CA LEU A 127 3.31 -12.63 -1.30
C LEU A 127 3.76 -13.46 -2.50
N ALA A 128 3.78 -12.90 -3.72
CA ALA A 128 4.41 -13.55 -4.87
C ALA A 128 5.93 -13.72 -4.66
N ASP A 129 6.55 -12.84 -3.89
CA ASP A 129 7.94 -13.02 -3.44
C ASP A 129 7.96 -13.96 -2.22
N PRO A 130 8.60 -15.17 -2.34
CA PRO A 130 8.65 -16.13 -1.24
C PRO A 130 9.53 -15.66 -0.06
N SER A 131 10.37 -14.67 -0.25
CA SER A 131 11.21 -14.10 0.82
C SER A 131 10.41 -13.24 1.79
N VAL A 132 9.25 -12.73 1.38
CA VAL A 132 8.36 -11.96 2.26
C VAL A 132 7.63 -12.92 3.20
N LEU A 133 7.95 -12.87 4.47
CA LEU A 133 7.39 -13.73 5.52
C LEU A 133 6.35 -13.01 6.36
N ARG A 134 6.43 -11.66 6.47
CA ARG A 134 5.53 -10.84 7.26
C ARG A 134 5.34 -9.46 6.63
N VAL A 135 4.10 -9.03 6.52
CA VAL A 135 3.74 -7.68 6.08
C VAL A 135 3.59 -6.79 7.31
N VAL A 136 4.21 -5.61 7.26
CA VAL A 136 4.21 -4.62 8.35
C VAL A 136 3.49 -3.37 7.89
N VAL A 137 2.63 -2.82 8.77
CA VAL A 137 1.93 -1.56 8.54
C VAL A 137 1.98 -0.72 9.82
N GLU A 138 2.00 0.62 9.66
CA GLU A 138 2.14 1.56 10.78
C GLU A 138 1.23 2.80 10.64
N PRO A 139 -0.12 2.61 10.51
CA PRO A 139 -1.02 3.74 10.42
C PRO A 139 -0.94 4.63 11.66
N ASP A 140 -1.16 5.92 11.47
CA ASP A 140 -1.35 6.86 12.57
C ASP A 140 -2.42 6.35 13.54
N VAL A 141 -2.17 6.46 14.85
CA VAL A 141 -3.11 6.03 15.90
C VAL A 141 -4.48 6.71 15.78
N LEU A 142 -4.54 7.90 15.21
CA LEU A 142 -5.77 8.65 14.95
C LEU A 142 -6.50 8.18 13.68
N ASN A 143 -5.86 7.36 12.85
CA ASN A 143 -6.47 6.80 11.64
C ASN A 143 -7.31 5.55 11.93
N GLU A 144 -8.39 5.73 12.69
CA GLU A 144 -9.28 4.63 13.09
C GLU A 144 -9.78 3.79 11.90
N ARG A 145 -10.02 4.43 10.74
CA ARG A 145 -10.47 3.72 9.53
C ARG A 145 -9.42 2.76 9.00
N SER A 146 -8.16 3.17 8.99
CA SER A 146 -7.06 2.32 8.55
C SER A 146 -6.87 1.17 9.54
N ARG A 147 -6.83 1.46 10.84
CA ARG A 147 -6.69 0.46 11.90
C ARG A 147 -7.80 -0.59 11.84
N ALA A 148 -9.07 -0.15 11.80
CA ALA A 148 -10.20 -1.09 11.68
C ALA A 148 -10.15 -1.93 10.39
N ARG A 149 -9.57 -1.40 9.31
CA ARG A 149 -9.38 -2.12 8.05
C ARG A 149 -8.33 -3.20 8.20
N MET A 150 -7.17 -2.89 8.80
CA MET A 150 -6.11 -3.86 9.04
C MET A 150 -6.59 -5.06 9.86
N LEU A 151 -7.30 -4.80 10.98
CA LEU A 151 -7.88 -5.87 11.80
C LEU A 151 -8.83 -6.77 11.01
N ARG A 152 -9.68 -6.18 10.15
CA ARG A 152 -10.57 -6.96 9.28
C ARG A 152 -9.83 -7.79 8.22
N HIS A 153 -8.60 -7.40 7.90
CA HIS A 153 -7.73 -8.16 6.99
C HIS A 153 -6.76 -9.09 7.73
N GLY A 154 -7.01 -9.36 9.02
CA GLY A 154 -6.27 -10.34 9.79
C GLY A 154 -4.92 -9.88 10.33
N PHE A 155 -4.60 -8.58 10.23
CA PHE A 155 -3.42 -8.05 10.89
C PHE A 155 -3.58 -8.10 12.41
N GLU A 156 -2.52 -8.44 13.10
CA GLU A 156 -2.43 -8.40 14.56
C GLU A 156 -1.75 -7.10 15.00
N GLU A 157 -2.35 -6.38 15.95
CA GLU A 157 -1.76 -5.16 16.50
C GLU A 157 -0.52 -5.47 17.31
N GLY A 158 0.54 -4.72 17.04
CA GLY A 158 1.77 -4.68 17.81
C GLY A 158 1.81 -3.48 18.76
N PRO A 159 3.00 -2.99 19.15
CA PRO A 159 3.14 -1.81 19.96
C PRO A 159 2.73 -0.53 19.23
N VAL A 160 2.34 0.50 19.99
CA VAL A 160 2.30 1.87 19.53
C VAL A 160 3.70 2.45 19.64
N VAL A 161 4.19 3.03 18.55
CA VAL A 161 5.53 3.60 18.44
C VAL A 161 5.46 5.10 18.12
N ASP A 162 6.49 5.84 18.49
CA ASP A 162 6.67 7.24 18.12
C ASP A 162 7.70 7.32 17.00
N LEU A 163 7.27 7.79 15.83
CA LEU A 163 8.13 7.97 14.66
C LEU A 163 8.58 9.42 14.47
N GLY A 164 8.44 10.25 15.51
CA GLY A 164 8.79 11.67 15.49
C GLY A 164 7.75 12.56 14.81
N HIS A 165 7.34 12.23 13.61
CA HIS A 165 6.31 12.96 12.86
C HIS A 165 4.88 12.45 13.12
N LYS A 166 4.72 11.24 13.63
CA LYS A 166 3.44 10.63 14.02
C LYS A 166 3.62 9.59 15.13
N ARG A 167 2.55 9.33 15.88
CA ARG A 167 2.43 8.12 16.68
C ARG A 167 1.72 7.06 15.85
N ALA A 168 2.35 5.92 15.67
CA ALA A 168 1.88 4.86 14.80
C ALA A 168 1.49 3.61 15.58
N GLN A 169 0.40 2.96 15.16
CA GLN A 169 0.04 1.62 15.58
C GLN A 169 0.71 0.62 14.65
N LEU A 170 1.75 -0.07 15.12
CA LEU A 170 2.30 -1.18 14.36
C LEU A 170 1.27 -2.31 14.26
N ALA A 171 1.19 -2.95 13.10
CA ALA A 171 0.45 -4.19 12.96
C ALA A 171 1.12 -5.10 11.93
N PHE A 172 0.96 -6.40 12.12
CA PHE A 172 1.68 -7.44 11.42
C PHE A 172 0.71 -8.46 10.83
N LEU A 173 1.02 -8.94 9.64
CA LEU A 173 0.33 -10.05 9.00
C LEU A 173 1.38 -11.05 8.50
N THR A 174 1.44 -12.22 9.10
CA THR A 174 2.36 -13.27 8.63
C THR A 174 1.87 -13.87 7.32
N ARG A 175 2.79 -14.44 6.54
CA ARG A 175 2.45 -15.17 5.31
C ARG A 175 1.40 -16.25 5.57
N ASP A 176 1.56 -17.02 6.65
CA ASP A 176 0.64 -18.11 6.98
C ASP A 176 -0.77 -17.60 7.28
N GLN A 177 -0.90 -16.49 8.02
CA GLN A 177 -2.18 -15.83 8.28
C GLN A 177 -2.82 -15.31 6.97
N ALA A 178 -2.01 -14.68 6.11
CA ALA A 178 -2.50 -14.15 4.84
C ALA A 178 -3.01 -15.26 3.91
N VAL A 179 -2.27 -16.36 3.78
CA VAL A 179 -2.65 -17.51 2.92
C VAL A 179 -3.90 -18.21 3.45
N ASN A 180 -4.04 -18.37 4.77
CA ASN A 180 -5.19 -19.01 5.39
C ASN A 180 -6.42 -18.09 5.50
N GLY A 181 -6.23 -16.78 5.63
CA GLY A 181 -7.30 -15.79 5.80
C GLY A 181 -7.88 -15.25 4.48
N PHE A 182 -7.10 -15.28 3.41
CA PHE A 182 -7.53 -14.87 2.07
C PHE A 182 -7.36 -16.08 1.15
N PRO A 183 -8.43 -16.75 0.72
CA PRO A 183 -8.31 -17.76 -0.33
C PRO A 183 -7.75 -17.06 -1.58
N VAL A 184 -6.45 -17.26 -1.83
CA VAL A 184 -5.79 -16.84 -3.07
C VAL A 184 -6.52 -17.56 -4.18
N ALA A 185 -7.15 -16.82 -5.09
CA ALA A 185 -7.75 -17.41 -6.27
C ALA A 185 -6.64 -18.20 -6.98
N ALA A 186 -6.77 -19.53 -6.99
CA ALA A 186 -5.83 -20.39 -7.69
C ALA A 186 -5.80 -19.97 -9.16
N SER A 187 -4.60 -19.74 -9.66
CA SER A 187 -4.28 -19.38 -11.04
C SER A 187 -4.75 -20.43 -12.05
#